data_4d7bfb62c89b68827d16e5cb665640a8
#
_entry.id   4d7bfb62c89b68827d16e5cb665640a8
#
_cell.length_a   1.000
_cell.length_b   1.000
_cell.length_c   1.000
_cell.angle_alpha   90.00
_cell.angle_beta   90.00
_cell.angle_gamma   90.00
#
_symmetry.space_group_name_H-M   'P 1'
#
loop_
_entity.id
_entity.type
_entity.pdbx_description
1 polymer ?
#
loop_
_entity_poly.entity_id
_entity_poly.type
_entity_poly.pdbx_seq_one_letter_code
_entity_poly.pdbx_strand_id
1 'polypeptide(L)'
;MLIELFNKGPHRCLMFCDMGAAQDAVQTNQFLIVNGETGAVLDPGGNLAYNDLYMGVSRQFPPHKLSAILASHADPDIIASLDRWMTATTAPVYISAIWERFVPHFCKPGKTAGRVVGIPDAGMRIPVGGSELIALPAHFMHAEGNFQFWDAESGILFSGDLAVSVGVDPSRIVSDLGPHLRHMEAFHRRYMVSNKILRLWADMVRRLPIRMIVPQHGCPLEGPAVPAFIDWAEGLDCGVDLMGPQNYRMPA
;
A
#
# COMPACT_ATOMS: atom_id res chain seq x y z
N MET A 1 -1.13 6.91 -15.24
CA MET A 1 -0.05 7.95 -15.22
C MET A 1 1.15 7.42 -14.44
N LEU A 2 2.40 7.90 -14.73
CA LEU A 2 3.63 7.51 -14.01
C LEU A 2 4.22 8.73 -13.30
N ILE A 3 4.56 8.58 -12.02
CA ILE A 3 5.21 9.61 -11.21
C ILE A 3 6.48 9.02 -10.60
N GLU A 4 7.59 9.74 -10.74
CA GLU A 4 8.85 9.39 -10.07
C GLU A 4 8.86 10.06 -8.69
N LEU A 5 8.74 9.24 -7.62
CA LEU A 5 8.71 9.70 -6.23
C LEU A 5 10.13 9.92 -5.68
N PHE A 6 11.08 9.11 -6.16
CA PHE A 6 12.48 9.18 -5.77
C PHE A 6 13.38 8.62 -6.86
N ASN A 7 14.54 9.27 -7.07
CA ASN A 7 15.56 8.80 -8.01
C ASN A 7 16.93 9.29 -7.54
N LYS A 8 17.76 8.37 -7.03
CA LYS A 8 19.12 8.68 -6.61
C LYS A 8 20.04 7.47 -6.80
N GLY A 9 21.05 7.62 -7.63
CA GLY A 9 21.97 6.54 -7.93
C GLY A 9 21.26 5.32 -8.53
N PRO A 10 21.42 4.12 -7.98
CA PRO A 10 20.75 2.92 -8.46
C PRO A 10 19.30 2.80 -7.96
N HIS A 11 18.87 3.63 -6.99
CA HIS A 11 17.59 3.49 -6.31
C HIS A 11 16.53 4.43 -6.87
N ARG A 12 15.37 3.86 -7.25
CA ARG A 12 14.20 4.60 -7.77
C ARG A 12 12.91 4.06 -7.18
N CYS A 13 12.00 4.98 -6.83
CA CYS A 13 10.64 4.66 -6.44
C CYS A 13 9.66 5.32 -7.42
N LEU A 14 8.85 4.52 -8.06
CA LEU A 14 7.91 4.94 -9.10
C LEU A 14 6.48 4.62 -8.65
N MET A 15 5.55 5.55 -8.87
CA MET A 15 4.12 5.36 -8.64
C MET A 15 3.37 5.36 -9.97
N PHE A 16 2.58 4.33 -10.17
CA PHE A 16 1.60 4.26 -11.25
C PHE A 16 0.24 4.62 -10.65
N CYS A 17 -0.27 5.78 -10.96
CA CYS A 17 -1.56 6.23 -10.46
C CYS A 17 -2.62 6.20 -11.54
N ASP A 18 -3.89 6.26 -11.11
CA ASP A 18 -5.05 6.28 -11.99
C ASP A 18 -5.22 5.01 -12.84
N MET A 19 -4.79 3.87 -12.30
CA MET A 19 -4.98 2.57 -12.92
C MET A 19 -6.42 2.09 -12.66
N GLY A 20 -7.17 1.81 -13.73
CA GLY A 20 -8.55 1.32 -13.63
C GLY A 20 -9.64 2.41 -13.57
N ALA A 21 -9.32 3.68 -13.39
CA ALA A 21 -10.32 4.76 -13.31
C ALA A 21 -11.21 4.88 -14.55
N ALA A 22 -10.69 4.52 -15.73
CA ALA A 22 -11.47 4.52 -16.99
C ALA A 22 -12.59 3.46 -17.04
N GLN A 23 -12.73 2.61 -16.02
CA GLN A 23 -13.66 1.48 -15.95
C GLN A 23 -14.66 1.59 -14.79
N ASP A 24 -14.93 2.79 -14.30
CA ASP A 24 -15.79 3.05 -13.11
C ASP A 24 -15.31 2.31 -11.84
N ALA A 25 -14.01 2.00 -11.77
CA ALA A 25 -13.39 1.37 -10.61
C ALA A 25 -12.80 2.40 -9.64
N VAL A 26 -12.50 1.96 -8.44
CA VAL A 26 -11.78 2.77 -7.45
C VAL A 26 -10.41 3.14 -8.03
N GLN A 27 -10.02 4.41 -7.90
CA GLN A 27 -8.69 4.87 -8.26
C GLN A 27 -7.65 4.22 -7.36
N THR A 28 -6.58 3.68 -7.94
CA THR A 28 -5.51 3.00 -7.20
C THR A 28 -4.12 3.46 -7.61
N ASN A 29 -3.19 3.42 -6.68
CA ASN A 29 -1.76 3.61 -6.89
C ASN A 29 -1.04 2.28 -6.70
N GLN A 30 -0.17 1.93 -7.64
CA GLN A 30 0.72 0.79 -7.54
C GLN A 30 2.16 1.27 -7.68
N PHE A 31 3.11 0.50 -7.14
CA PHE A 31 4.47 1.00 -7.04
C PHE A 31 5.48 0.02 -7.62
N LEU A 32 6.55 0.58 -8.18
CA LEU A 32 7.75 -0.14 -8.58
C LEU A 32 8.94 0.47 -7.86
N ILE A 33 9.60 -0.32 -7.04
CA ILE A 33 10.84 0.03 -6.38
C ILE A 33 11.98 -0.69 -7.09
N VAL A 34 12.98 0.04 -7.56
CA VAL A 34 14.15 -0.50 -8.27
C VAL A 34 15.41 -0.14 -7.52
N ASN A 35 16.31 -1.12 -7.32
CA ASN A 35 17.67 -0.86 -6.86
C ASN A 35 18.65 -1.65 -7.74
N GLY A 36 19.36 -0.94 -8.59
CA GLY A 36 20.28 -1.52 -9.59
C GLY A 36 19.57 -2.46 -10.56
N GLU A 37 19.99 -3.73 -10.54
CA GLU A 37 19.46 -4.79 -11.41
C GLU A 37 18.26 -5.54 -10.81
N THR A 38 17.73 -5.09 -9.69
CA THR A 38 16.67 -5.76 -8.94
C THR A 38 15.49 -4.82 -8.75
N GLY A 39 14.26 -5.35 -8.81
CA GLY A 39 13.05 -4.57 -8.61
C GLY A 39 12.00 -5.31 -7.79
N ALA A 40 11.09 -4.56 -7.20
CA ALA A 40 9.90 -5.07 -6.51
C ALA A 40 8.66 -4.31 -6.94
N VAL A 41 7.55 -5.02 -7.16
CA VAL A 41 6.22 -4.43 -7.33
C VAL A 41 5.51 -4.46 -5.99
N LEU A 42 5.03 -3.31 -5.54
CA LEU A 42 4.21 -3.19 -4.35
C LEU A 42 2.77 -2.90 -4.75
N ASP A 43 1.84 -3.64 -4.13
CA ASP A 43 0.42 -3.65 -4.42
C ASP A 43 0.15 -3.93 -5.90
N PRO A 44 0.21 -5.21 -6.30
CA PRO A 44 0.23 -5.63 -7.72
C PRO A 44 -1.07 -5.31 -8.47
N GLY A 45 -2.07 -4.79 -7.78
CA GLY A 45 -3.31 -4.30 -8.36
C GLY A 45 -4.38 -5.36 -8.61
N GLY A 46 -5.58 -4.88 -8.84
CA GLY A 46 -6.73 -5.69 -9.28
C GLY A 46 -6.62 -6.10 -10.75
N ASN A 47 -7.57 -6.93 -11.20
CA ASN A 47 -7.61 -7.41 -12.59
C ASN A 47 -7.75 -6.27 -13.61
N LEU A 48 -8.44 -5.19 -13.26
CA LEU A 48 -8.64 -4.05 -14.14
C LEU A 48 -7.35 -3.26 -14.38
N ALA A 49 -6.53 -3.13 -13.34
CA ALA A 49 -5.26 -2.39 -13.42
C ALA A 49 -4.12 -3.18 -14.08
N TYR A 50 -4.19 -4.51 -14.11
CA TYR A 50 -3.04 -5.36 -14.44
C TYR A 50 -2.40 -5.05 -15.79
N ASN A 51 -3.15 -4.93 -16.86
CA ASN A 51 -2.58 -4.77 -18.20
C ASN A 51 -1.76 -3.48 -18.30
N ASP A 52 -2.34 -2.38 -17.84
CA ASP A 52 -1.71 -1.07 -17.88
C ASP A 52 -0.51 -1.01 -16.93
N LEU A 53 -0.65 -1.59 -15.74
CA LEU A 53 0.44 -1.68 -14.78
C LEU A 53 1.59 -2.54 -15.30
N TYR A 54 1.31 -3.73 -15.84
CA TYR A 54 2.36 -4.62 -16.39
C TYR A 54 3.11 -3.95 -17.55
N MET A 55 2.41 -3.29 -18.44
CA MET A 55 3.02 -2.52 -19.54
C MET A 55 3.81 -1.31 -19.02
N GLY A 56 3.27 -0.62 -17.99
CA GLY A 56 3.96 0.48 -17.33
C GLY A 56 5.27 0.03 -16.67
N VAL A 57 5.21 -1.03 -15.88
CA VAL A 57 6.40 -1.65 -15.25
C VAL A 57 7.39 -2.10 -16.31
N SER A 58 6.96 -2.80 -17.38
CA SER A 58 7.84 -3.31 -18.43
C SER A 58 8.63 -2.22 -19.17
N ARG A 59 8.09 -1.00 -19.24
CA ARG A 59 8.79 0.17 -19.82
C ARG A 59 9.86 0.74 -18.90
N GLN A 60 9.77 0.49 -17.60
CA GLN A 60 10.67 1.04 -16.59
C GLN A 60 11.70 0.03 -16.10
N PHE A 61 11.32 -1.24 -16.07
CA PHE A 61 12.14 -2.33 -15.52
C PHE A 61 11.72 -3.68 -16.12
N PRO A 62 12.66 -4.59 -16.45
CA PRO A 62 12.34 -5.92 -16.98
C PRO A 62 11.59 -6.78 -15.95
N PRO A 63 10.33 -7.20 -16.19
CA PRO A 63 9.54 -7.95 -15.20
C PRO A 63 10.18 -9.27 -14.74
N HIS A 64 11.00 -9.91 -15.59
CA HIS A 64 11.71 -11.15 -15.24
C HIS A 64 12.84 -10.95 -14.22
N LYS A 65 13.25 -9.70 -13.94
CA LYS A 65 14.21 -9.32 -12.91
C LYS A 65 13.54 -8.86 -11.59
N LEU A 66 12.22 -8.94 -11.50
CA LEU A 66 11.55 -8.67 -10.23
C LEU A 66 11.94 -9.75 -9.20
N SER A 67 12.37 -9.30 -8.04
CA SER A 67 12.75 -10.16 -6.90
C SER A 67 11.61 -10.34 -5.90
N ALA A 68 10.59 -9.47 -5.94
CA ALA A 68 9.47 -9.54 -5.03
C ALA A 68 8.20 -8.92 -5.64
N ILE A 69 7.07 -9.47 -5.25
CA ILE A 69 5.74 -8.87 -5.36
C ILE A 69 5.23 -8.75 -3.93
N LEU A 70 4.87 -7.53 -3.52
CA LEU A 70 4.53 -7.21 -2.14
C LEU A 70 3.06 -6.79 -2.08
N ALA A 71 2.29 -7.36 -1.18
CA ALA A 71 0.91 -6.96 -0.94
C ALA A 71 0.78 -6.36 0.47
N SER A 72 0.29 -5.13 0.55
CA SER A 72 0.03 -4.46 1.83
C SER A 72 -1.07 -5.15 2.61
N HIS A 73 -2.13 -5.57 1.94
CA HIS A 73 -3.25 -6.35 2.48
C HIS A 73 -3.94 -7.16 1.37
N ALA A 74 -5.11 -7.74 1.65
CA ALA A 74 -5.70 -8.76 0.78
C ALA A 74 -6.96 -8.30 0.02
N ASP A 75 -7.14 -6.99 -0.17
CA ASP A 75 -8.29 -6.48 -0.91
C ASP A 75 -8.19 -6.79 -2.42
N PRO A 76 -9.33 -6.91 -3.12
CA PRO A 76 -9.35 -7.31 -4.52
C PRO A 76 -8.58 -6.37 -5.46
N ASP A 77 -8.56 -5.08 -5.18
CA ASP A 77 -7.83 -4.07 -5.96
C ASP A 77 -6.32 -4.07 -5.69
N ILE A 78 -5.89 -4.82 -4.67
CA ILE A 78 -4.48 -5.09 -4.34
C ILE A 78 -4.01 -6.43 -4.97
N ILE A 79 -4.78 -7.52 -4.77
CA ILE A 79 -4.27 -8.87 -5.01
C ILE A 79 -4.97 -9.65 -6.11
N ALA A 80 -6.09 -9.20 -6.67
CA ALA A 80 -6.85 -10.02 -7.62
C ALA A 80 -6.09 -10.34 -8.92
N SER A 81 -5.02 -9.62 -9.24
CA SER A 81 -4.16 -9.90 -10.39
C SER A 81 -2.96 -10.81 -10.08
N LEU A 82 -2.82 -11.33 -8.86
CA LEU A 82 -1.65 -12.16 -8.47
C LEU A 82 -1.39 -13.35 -9.40
N ASP A 83 -2.43 -14.07 -9.85
CA ASP A 83 -2.26 -15.20 -10.79
C ASP A 83 -1.55 -14.77 -12.08
N ARG A 84 -1.85 -13.58 -12.57
CA ARG A 84 -1.25 -13.02 -13.79
C ARG A 84 0.22 -12.65 -13.56
N TRP A 85 0.53 -11.98 -12.45
CA TRP A 85 1.90 -11.67 -12.04
C TRP A 85 2.75 -12.92 -11.83
N MET A 86 2.21 -13.92 -11.12
CA MET A 86 2.88 -15.19 -10.89
C MET A 86 3.06 -16.02 -12.19
N THR A 87 2.24 -15.74 -13.22
CA THR A 87 2.42 -16.31 -14.55
C THR A 87 3.52 -15.62 -15.34
N ALA A 88 3.59 -14.30 -15.24
CA ALA A 88 4.50 -13.47 -16.03
C ALA A 88 5.91 -13.35 -15.42
N THR A 89 6.08 -13.69 -14.14
CA THR A 89 7.35 -13.56 -13.40
C THR A 89 7.67 -14.82 -12.59
N THR A 90 8.89 -14.89 -12.08
CA THR A 90 9.34 -15.91 -11.12
C THR A 90 9.40 -15.37 -9.68
N ALA A 91 9.10 -14.08 -9.49
CA ALA A 91 9.18 -13.41 -8.20
C ALA A 91 8.30 -14.08 -7.13
N PRO A 92 8.77 -14.24 -5.89
CA PRO A 92 7.92 -14.61 -4.76
C PRO A 92 6.93 -13.50 -4.41
N VAL A 93 5.79 -13.90 -3.84
CA VAL A 93 4.77 -13.00 -3.31
C VAL A 93 4.90 -12.94 -1.81
N TYR A 94 5.08 -11.73 -1.28
CA TYR A 94 5.07 -11.45 0.17
C TYR A 94 3.70 -10.89 0.55
N ILE A 95 3.04 -11.54 1.47
CA ILE A 95 1.73 -11.15 1.99
C ILE A 95 1.65 -11.54 3.47
N SER A 96 0.76 -10.94 4.25
CA SER A 96 0.56 -11.33 5.64
C SER A 96 0.41 -12.85 5.81
N ALA A 97 1.06 -13.42 6.82
CA ALA A 97 1.02 -14.85 7.12
C ALA A 97 -0.42 -15.35 7.35
N ILE A 98 -1.34 -14.51 7.84
CA ILE A 98 -2.75 -14.91 8.01
C ILE A 98 -3.45 -15.14 6.66
N TRP A 99 -2.96 -14.50 5.57
CA TRP A 99 -3.52 -14.60 4.22
C TRP A 99 -2.79 -15.62 3.33
N GLU A 100 -1.59 -16.07 3.69
CA GLU A 100 -0.76 -17.00 2.90
C GLU A 100 -1.56 -18.20 2.40
N ARG A 101 -2.34 -18.82 3.28
CA ARG A 101 -3.16 -20.02 2.96
C ARG A 101 -4.33 -19.73 2.00
N PHE A 102 -4.70 -18.47 1.80
CA PHE A 102 -5.78 -18.07 0.91
C PHE A 102 -5.30 -17.71 -0.51
N VAL A 103 -4.01 -17.40 -0.69
CA VAL A 103 -3.44 -17.05 -2.00
C VAL A 103 -3.70 -18.11 -3.06
N PRO A 104 -3.65 -19.44 -2.77
CA PRO A 104 -4.00 -20.47 -3.75
C PRO A 104 -5.42 -20.36 -4.32
N HIS A 105 -6.37 -19.72 -3.61
CA HIS A 105 -7.72 -19.49 -4.11
C HIS A 105 -7.81 -18.41 -5.19
N PHE A 106 -6.80 -17.53 -5.28
CA PHE A 106 -6.71 -16.48 -6.29
C PHE A 106 -5.91 -16.91 -7.53
N CYS A 107 -5.20 -18.04 -7.45
CA CYS A 107 -4.23 -18.45 -8.46
C CYS A 107 -4.58 -19.82 -9.04
N LYS A 108 -4.13 -20.06 -10.26
CA LYS A 108 -4.24 -21.38 -10.90
C LYS A 108 -3.44 -22.44 -10.12
N PRO A 109 -3.91 -23.70 -10.08
CA PRO A 109 -3.22 -24.77 -9.39
C PRO A 109 -1.73 -24.86 -9.74
N GLY A 110 -0.89 -25.04 -8.74
CA GLY A 110 0.57 -25.19 -8.88
C GLY A 110 1.36 -23.88 -9.02
N LYS A 111 0.71 -22.72 -9.18
CA LYS A 111 1.42 -21.43 -9.34
C LYS A 111 2.04 -20.92 -8.03
N THR A 112 1.43 -21.24 -6.90
CA THR A 112 1.81 -20.70 -5.58
C THR A 112 2.86 -21.56 -4.86
N ALA A 113 3.10 -22.78 -5.32
CA ALA A 113 4.00 -23.73 -4.66
C ALA A 113 5.42 -23.15 -4.49
N GLY A 114 5.84 -22.94 -3.23
CA GLY A 114 7.16 -22.41 -2.87
C GLY A 114 7.38 -20.93 -3.25
N ARG A 115 6.32 -20.20 -3.63
CA ARG A 115 6.43 -18.82 -4.08
C ARG A 115 5.64 -17.81 -3.25
N VAL A 116 4.95 -18.25 -2.22
CA VAL A 116 4.26 -17.38 -1.27
C VAL A 116 5.06 -17.34 0.02
N VAL A 117 5.33 -16.16 0.51
CA VAL A 117 6.08 -15.91 1.74
C VAL A 117 5.17 -15.13 2.69
N GLY A 118 4.81 -15.77 3.80
CA GLY A 118 4.02 -15.13 4.84
C GLY A 118 4.85 -14.13 5.64
N ILE A 119 4.44 -12.87 5.65
CA ILE A 119 5.03 -11.84 6.52
C ILE A 119 4.48 -12.09 7.94
N PRO A 120 5.35 -12.35 8.94
CA PRO A 120 4.90 -12.55 10.32
C PRO A 120 4.36 -11.24 10.91
N ASP A 121 3.46 -11.33 11.92
CA ASP A 121 2.80 -10.16 12.53
C ASP A 121 3.78 -9.08 13.02
N ALA A 122 4.98 -9.46 13.41
CA ALA A 122 6.03 -8.51 13.81
C ALA A 122 6.67 -7.74 12.65
N GLY A 123 6.31 -8.06 11.41
CA GLY A 123 6.96 -7.53 10.22
C GLY A 123 8.24 -8.26 9.84
N MET A 124 8.85 -7.83 8.74
CA MET A 124 10.12 -8.38 8.28
C MET A 124 10.87 -7.39 7.36
N ARG A 125 12.14 -7.68 7.11
CA ARG A 125 12.97 -7.00 6.12
C ARG A 125 12.98 -7.80 4.83
N ILE A 126 12.71 -7.15 3.71
CA ILE A 126 12.59 -7.77 2.38
C ILE A 126 13.66 -7.16 1.47
N PRO A 127 14.63 -7.94 1.01
CA PRO A 127 15.73 -7.41 0.20
C PRO A 127 15.25 -7.02 -1.21
N VAL A 128 15.71 -5.87 -1.67
CA VAL A 128 15.53 -5.38 -3.06
C VAL A 128 16.89 -4.88 -3.55
N GLY A 129 17.65 -5.77 -4.19
CA GLY A 129 19.02 -5.47 -4.63
C GLY A 129 19.95 -5.12 -3.46
N GLY A 130 20.60 -3.96 -3.53
CA GLY A 130 21.47 -3.44 -2.48
C GLY A 130 20.75 -2.74 -1.34
N SER A 131 19.41 -2.64 -1.37
CA SER A 131 18.57 -2.05 -0.34
C SER A 131 17.54 -3.07 0.21
N GLU A 132 16.69 -2.61 1.12
CA GLU A 132 15.61 -3.42 1.69
C GLU A 132 14.36 -2.57 1.92
N LEU A 133 13.21 -3.21 1.80
CA LEU A 133 11.93 -2.68 2.27
C LEU A 133 11.59 -3.32 3.62
N ILE A 134 11.16 -2.51 4.57
CA ILE A 134 10.76 -3.00 5.88
C ILE A 134 9.23 -3.06 5.93
N ALA A 135 8.68 -4.27 6.02
CA ALA A 135 7.27 -4.46 6.29
C ALA A 135 6.98 -4.12 7.76
N LEU A 136 6.32 -3.01 7.99
CA LEU A 136 5.92 -2.53 9.31
C LEU A 136 4.50 -3.00 9.61
N PRO A 137 4.22 -3.54 10.82
CA PRO A 137 2.88 -3.94 11.19
C PRO A 137 1.93 -2.74 11.19
N ALA A 138 0.83 -2.88 10.48
CA ALA A 138 -0.24 -1.89 10.37
C ALA A 138 -1.61 -2.57 10.52
N HIS A 139 -1.66 -3.60 11.38
CA HIS A 139 -2.83 -4.43 11.58
C HIS A 139 -4.06 -3.61 11.97
N PHE A 140 -5.19 -3.93 11.35
CA PHE A 140 -6.47 -3.22 11.52
C PHE A 140 -6.50 -1.77 10.98
N MET A 141 -5.56 -1.42 10.07
CA MET A 141 -5.57 -0.14 9.36
C MET A 141 -5.59 -0.32 7.82
N HIS A 142 -6.69 -0.75 7.13
CA HIS A 142 -7.98 -1.17 7.73
C HIS A 142 -8.09 -2.68 7.91
N ALA A 143 -7.33 -3.50 7.16
CA ALA A 143 -7.41 -4.96 7.22
C ALA A 143 -6.62 -5.53 8.42
N GLU A 144 -7.06 -6.68 8.94
CA GLU A 144 -6.46 -7.35 10.10
C GLU A 144 -5.00 -7.74 9.90
N GLY A 145 -4.60 -8.07 8.67
CA GLY A 145 -3.24 -8.45 8.31
C GLY A 145 -2.51 -7.38 7.49
N ASN A 146 -2.85 -6.11 7.70
CA ASN A 146 -2.26 -5.02 6.95
C ASN A 146 -0.79 -4.77 7.34
N PHE A 147 0.03 -4.49 6.32
CA PHE A 147 1.41 -4.01 6.46
C PHE A 147 1.60 -2.72 5.69
N GLN A 148 2.50 -1.89 6.19
CA GLN A 148 3.07 -0.76 5.45
C GLN A 148 4.51 -1.08 5.10
N PHE A 149 5.01 -0.49 4.01
CA PHE A 149 6.39 -0.75 3.57
C PHE A 149 7.20 0.52 3.69
N TRP A 150 8.21 0.46 4.55
CA TRP A 150 9.16 1.56 4.77
C TRP A 150 10.41 1.35 3.91
N ASP A 151 10.71 2.34 3.08
CA ASP A 151 11.95 2.42 2.32
C ASP A 151 12.85 3.51 2.93
N ALA A 152 13.86 3.07 3.64
CA ALA A 152 14.76 3.98 4.37
C ALA A 152 15.65 4.81 3.43
N GLU A 153 15.96 4.32 2.23
CA GLU A 153 16.81 5.01 1.27
C GLU A 153 16.10 6.23 0.66
N SER A 154 14.83 6.10 0.33
CA SER A 154 14.04 7.20 -0.20
C SER A 154 13.35 8.04 0.88
N GLY A 155 13.22 7.51 2.10
CA GLY A 155 12.40 8.12 3.15
C GLY A 155 10.89 8.03 2.86
N ILE A 156 10.46 7.03 2.09
CA ILE A 156 9.04 6.85 1.72
C ILE A 156 8.41 5.76 2.57
N LEU A 157 7.26 6.07 3.16
CA LEU A 157 6.34 5.11 3.75
C LEU A 157 5.19 4.85 2.78
N PHE A 158 5.16 3.66 2.18
CA PHE A 158 4.02 3.17 1.41
C PHE A 158 2.98 2.66 2.39
N SER A 159 1.88 3.39 2.53
CA SER A 159 0.99 3.26 3.69
C SER A 159 -0.24 2.38 3.47
N GLY A 160 -0.36 1.72 2.29
CA GLY A 160 -1.58 1.00 1.95
C GLY A 160 -2.78 1.94 2.04
N ASP A 161 -3.81 1.54 2.74
CA ASP A 161 -5.04 2.33 2.87
C ASP A 161 -5.04 3.37 4.01
N LEU A 162 -3.94 3.55 4.70
CA LEU A 162 -3.80 4.72 5.56
C LEU A 162 -3.31 5.92 4.72
N ALA A 163 -3.81 7.11 5.02
CA ALA A 163 -3.64 8.35 4.25
C ALA A 163 -4.42 8.40 2.91
N VAL A 164 -5.37 7.51 2.70
CA VAL A 164 -6.29 7.57 1.55
C VAL A 164 -6.98 8.93 1.44
N SER A 165 -7.07 9.45 0.22
CA SER A 165 -7.87 10.62 -0.11
C SER A 165 -8.74 10.36 -1.34
N VAL A 166 -10.03 10.74 -1.26
CA VAL A 166 -11.06 10.43 -2.25
C VAL A 166 -11.47 11.68 -3.02
N GLY A 167 -11.73 11.54 -4.32
CA GLY A 167 -12.21 12.64 -5.16
C GLY A 167 -11.14 13.70 -5.45
N VAL A 168 -9.89 13.26 -5.56
CA VAL A 168 -8.72 14.11 -5.83
C VAL A 168 -7.95 13.59 -7.05
N ASP A 169 -7.13 14.44 -7.63
CA ASP A 169 -6.14 14.04 -8.63
C ASP A 169 -4.94 13.38 -7.93
N PRO A 170 -4.73 12.06 -8.08
CA PRO A 170 -3.69 11.32 -7.36
C PRO A 170 -2.26 11.70 -7.76
N SER A 171 -2.11 12.44 -8.85
CA SER A 171 -0.80 12.91 -9.30
C SER A 171 -0.25 14.10 -8.50
N ARG A 172 -1.09 14.73 -7.70
CA ARG A 172 -0.69 15.88 -6.87
C ARG A 172 -0.02 15.42 -5.60
N ILE A 173 1.06 16.10 -5.22
CA ILE A 173 1.72 15.93 -3.93
C ILE A 173 1.18 16.99 -2.97
N VAL A 174 0.74 16.56 -1.78
CA VAL A 174 0.14 17.43 -0.76
C VAL A 174 1.20 17.81 0.27
N SER A 175 1.47 19.11 0.42
CA SER A 175 2.36 19.67 1.44
C SER A 175 1.61 20.40 2.55
N ASP A 176 0.34 20.79 2.31
CA ASP A 176 -0.57 21.39 3.30
C ASP A 176 -1.76 20.44 3.52
N LEU A 177 -1.77 19.82 4.68
CA LEU A 177 -2.80 18.83 5.05
C LEU A 177 -4.16 19.47 5.32
N GLY A 178 -4.21 20.68 5.88
CA GLY A 178 -5.45 21.29 6.36
C GLY A 178 -6.59 21.27 5.34
N PRO A 179 -6.42 21.89 4.16
CA PRO A 179 -7.44 21.86 3.10
C PRO A 179 -7.73 20.46 2.55
N HIS A 180 -6.77 19.52 2.70
CA HIS A 180 -6.87 18.18 2.14
C HIS A 180 -7.68 17.21 3.02
N LEU A 181 -7.79 17.45 4.33
CA LEU A 181 -8.48 16.59 5.29
C LEU A 181 -9.93 16.25 4.90
N ARG A 182 -10.65 17.18 4.26
CA ARG A 182 -12.02 16.94 3.77
C ARG A 182 -12.12 15.74 2.81
N HIS A 183 -11.04 15.37 2.16
CA HIS A 183 -10.95 14.23 1.23
C HIS A 183 -10.56 12.92 1.93
N MET A 184 -10.14 13.00 3.19
CA MET A 184 -9.58 11.89 3.96
C MET A 184 -10.48 11.44 5.11
N GLU A 185 -11.09 12.39 5.84
CA GLU A 185 -11.73 12.14 7.13
C GLU A 185 -12.82 11.07 7.07
N ALA A 186 -13.73 11.16 6.10
CA ALA A 186 -14.86 10.22 6.00
C ALA A 186 -14.39 8.77 5.82
N PHE A 187 -13.35 8.56 4.99
CA PHE A 187 -12.75 7.25 4.79
C PHE A 187 -12.14 6.73 6.09
N HIS A 188 -11.24 7.49 6.72
CA HIS A 188 -10.53 7.04 7.92
C HIS A 188 -11.48 6.79 9.09
N ARG A 189 -12.48 7.65 9.30
CA ARG A 189 -13.50 7.44 10.33
C ARG A 189 -14.30 6.15 10.13
N ARG A 190 -14.49 5.73 8.88
CA ARG A 190 -15.27 4.51 8.55
C ARG A 190 -14.44 3.25 8.57
N TYR A 191 -13.22 3.29 8.02
CA TYR A 191 -12.46 2.08 7.70
C TYR A 191 -11.38 1.74 8.74
N MET A 192 -10.76 2.72 9.42
CA MET A 192 -9.82 2.43 10.49
C MET A 192 -10.56 1.85 11.70
N VAL A 193 -9.96 0.85 12.37
CA VAL A 193 -10.69 0.09 13.40
C VAL A 193 -10.95 0.90 14.67
N SER A 194 -9.95 1.67 15.17
CA SER A 194 -10.08 2.48 16.38
C SER A 194 -8.91 3.46 16.54
N ASN A 195 -9.15 4.54 17.29
CA ASN A 195 -8.11 5.48 17.69
C ASN A 195 -6.94 4.80 18.42
N LYS A 196 -7.20 3.76 19.22
CA LYS A 196 -6.16 3.02 19.91
C LYS A 196 -5.09 2.50 18.94
N ILE A 197 -5.51 1.95 17.80
CA ILE A 197 -4.58 1.40 16.80
C ILE A 197 -3.83 2.53 16.09
N LEU A 198 -4.51 3.62 15.74
CA LEU A 198 -3.87 4.79 15.14
C LEU A 198 -2.79 5.40 16.04
N ARG A 199 -3.02 5.45 17.35
CA ARG A 199 -2.02 5.93 18.33
C ARG A 199 -0.80 5.00 18.40
N LEU A 200 -1.00 3.69 18.45
CA LEU A 200 0.11 2.73 18.43
C LEU A 200 0.95 2.85 17.15
N TRP A 201 0.28 3.04 16.01
CA TRP A 201 0.94 3.31 14.74
C TRP A 201 1.73 4.64 14.78
N ALA A 202 1.12 5.72 15.23
CA ALA A 202 1.76 7.04 15.32
C ALA A 202 3.03 6.97 16.18
N ASP A 203 2.98 6.31 17.35
CA ASP A 203 4.13 6.10 18.23
C ASP A 203 5.27 5.34 17.55
N MET A 204 4.94 4.37 16.70
CA MET A 204 5.93 3.61 15.93
C MET A 204 6.59 4.47 14.84
N VAL A 205 5.77 5.11 13.98
CA VAL A 205 6.27 5.80 12.79
C VAL A 205 6.98 7.11 13.09
N ARG A 206 6.69 7.77 14.23
CA ARG A 206 7.43 8.97 14.69
C ARG A 206 8.94 8.72 14.88
N ARG A 207 9.35 7.46 15.01
CA ARG A 207 10.77 7.07 15.15
C ARG A 207 11.49 6.97 13.80
N LEU A 208 10.75 7.11 12.69
CA LEU A 208 11.28 7.00 11.34
C LEU A 208 11.44 8.38 10.70
N PRO A 209 12.51 8.65 9.96
CA PRO A 209 12.69 9.89 9.22
C PRO A 209 11.86 9.90 7.93
N ILE A 210 10.53 9.89 8.07
CA ILE A 210 9.61 9.84 6.93
C ILE A 210 9.60 11.20 6.22
N ARG A 211 10.00 11.19 4.95
CA ARG A 211 9.94 12.33 4.04
C ARG A 211 8.58 12.42 3.34
N MET A 212 7.99 11.24 3.01
CA MET A 212 6.75 11.15 2.25
C MET A 212 5.94 9.95 2.72
N ILE A 213 4.61 10.11 2.81
CA ILE A 213 3.65 9.01 2.98
C ILE A 213 2.89 8.86 1.67
N VAL A 214 2.86 7.64 1.14
CA VAL A 214 2.25 7.37 -0.17
C VAL A 214 1.19 6.29 -0.02
N PRO A 215 -0.11 6.67 -0.09
CA PRO A 215 -1.22 5.74 0.03
C PRO A 215 -1.50 5.00 -1.27
N GLN A 216 -2.25 3.91 -1.15
CA GLN A 216 -2.74 3.17 -2.32
C GLN A 216 -3.87 3.91 -3.06
N HIS A 217 -4.56 4.83 -2.42
CA HIS A 217 -5.58 5.68 -3.07
C HIS A 217 -5.35 7.16 -2.77
N GLY A 218 -5.44 7.99 -3.80
CA GLY A 218 -5.31 9.44 -3.69
C GLY A 218 -3.88 9.96 -3.70
N CYS A 219 -3.63 11.04 -2.98
CA CYS A 219 -2.42 11.85 -3.10
C CYS A 219 -1.31 11.46 -2.13
N PRO A 220 -0.03 11.43 -2.56
CA PRO A 220 1.12 11.43 -1.66
C PRO A 220 1.13 12.66 -0.74
N LEU A 221 1.55 12.48 0.51
CA LEU A 221 1.80 13.54 1.48
C LEU A 221 3.31 13.75 1.63
N GLU A 222 3.79 15.01 1.57
CA GLU A 222 5.21 15.34 1.68
C GLU A 222 5.46 16.51 2.63
N GLY A 223 6.66 16.56 3.21
CA GLY A 223 7.14 17.67 4.03
C GLY A 223 6.24 17.92 5.24
N PRO A 224 5.73 19.16 5.44
CA PRO A 224 4.89 19.48 6.62
C PRO A 224 3.61 18.68 6.73
N ALA A 225 3.07 18.15 5.62
CA ALA A 225 1.87 17.32 5.66
C ALA A 225 2.10 15.97 6.36
N VAL A 226 3.33 15.44 6.39
CA VAL A 226 3.65 14.15 7.03
C VAL A 226 3.44 14.21 8.55
N PRO A 227 4.13 15.05 9.33
CA PRO A 227 3.89 15.14 10.76
C PRO A 227 2.47 15.59 11.07
N ALA A 228 1.88 16.51 10.30
CA ALA A 228 0.50 16.95 10.49
C ALA A 228 -0.50 15.80 10.33
N PHE A 229 -0.27 14.88 9.38
CA PHE A 229 -1.10 13.69 9.21
C PHE A 229 -0.96 12.72 10.38
N ILE A 230 0.25 12.50 10.87
CA ILE A 230 0.49 11.61 12.03
C ILE A 230 -0.23 12.16 13.26
N ASP A 231 -0.15 13.48 13.49
CA ASP A 231 -0.85 14.15 14.61
C ASP A 231 -2.37 14.06 14.47
N TRP A 232 -2.89 14.29 13.27
CA TRP A 232 -4.32 14.16 12.99
C TRP A 232 -4.83 12.73 13.18
N ALA A 233 -4.11 11.73 12.68
CA ALA A 233 -4.47 10.32 12.82
C ALA A 233 -4.47 9.89 14.30
N GLU A 234 -3.47 10.32 15.08
CA GLU A 234 -3.38 10.06 16.52
C GLU A 234 -4.61 10.57 17.30
N GLY A 235 -5.19 11.71 16.87
CA GLY A 235 -6.36 12.30 17.49
C GLY A 235 -7.73 11.85 16.92
N LEU A 236 -7.75 10.96 15.92
CA LEU A 236 -8.98 10.63 15.19
C LEU A 236 -9.79 9.53 15.88
N ASP A 237 -11.02 9.82 16.32
CA ASP A 237 -11.99 8.78 16.65
C ASP A 237 -12.54 8.13 15.38
N CYS A 238 -12.49 6.79 15.31
CA CYS A 238 -12.84 6.05 14.10
C CYS A 238 -13.36 4.64 14.41
N GLY A 239 -13.96 4.00 13.44
CA GLY A 239 -14.40 2.61 13.51
C GLY A 239 -15.24 2.32 14.74
N VAL A 240 -14.74 1.44 15.60
CA VAL A 240 -15.48 0.98 16.78
C VAL A 240 -15.64 2.08 17.85
N ASP A 241 -14.79 3.11 17.86
CA ASP A 241 -14.96 4.25 18.79
C ASP A 241 -16.28 5.00 18.52
N LEU A 242 -16.78 4.95 17.29
CA LEU A 242 -17.99 5.62 16.83
C LEU A 242 -19.24 4.72 16.91
N MET A 243 -19.09 3.44 17.31
CA MET A 243 -20.17 2.48 17.32
C MET A 243 -20.93 2.52 18.64
N GLY A 244 -22.27 2.37 18.54
CA GLY A 244 -23.15 2.28 19.70
C GLY A 244 -24.38 1.42 19.41
N PRO A 245 -25.28 1.22 20.38
CA PRO A 245 -26.49 0.37 20.19
C PRO A 245 -27.37 0.78 19.00
N GLN A 246 -27.31 2.03 18.59
CA GLN A 246 -28.05 2.54 17.44
C GLN A 246 -27.56 1.95 16.10
N ASN A 247 -26.32 1.46 16.04
CA ASN A 247 -25.73 0.86 14.82
C ASN A 247 -26.11 -0.61 14.62
N TYR A 248 -26.69 -1.26 15.68
CA TYR A 248 -27.04 -2.68 15.70
C TYR A 248 -28.53 -2.84 16.00
N ARG A 249 -29.40 -2.25 15.14
CA ARG A 249 -30.85 -2.39 15.21
C ARG A 249 -31.36 -3.20 14.03
N MET A 250 -32.43 -3.95 14.28
CA MET A 250 -33.13 -4.62 13.19
C MET A 250 -33.66 -3.57 12.21
N PRO A 251 -33.53 -3.80 10.89
CA PRO A 251 -34.21 -2.97 9.89
C PRO A 251 -35.69 -2.93 10.14
N ALA A 252 -36.32 -1.78 9.89
CA ALA A 252 -37.77 -1.62 9.99
C ALA A 252 -38.50 -2.34 8.83
#